data_29f4629febf3a16ec3d3f035629c0060
#
_entry.id   29f4629febf3a16ec3d3f035629c0060
#
_cell.length_a   1.000
_cell.length_b   1.000
_cell.length_c   1.000
_cell.angle_alpha   90.00
_cell.angle_beta   90.00
_cell.angle_gamma   90.00
#
_symmetry.space_group_name_H-M   'P 1'
#
loop_
_entity.id
_entity.type
_entity.pdbx_description
1 polymer ?
#
loop_
_entity_poly.entity_id
_entity_poly.type
_entity_poly.pdbx_seq_one_letter_code
_entity_poly.pdbx_strand_id
1 'polypeptide(L)'
;MTETSSKGVLKLTTVMFLFVGLVGIWIGGCQTPEQKVEKLISKLQHKNPKVRQTAAVALTKTGKDAVPALIQALQDGSRGIRASAAGVLGQIGAGAVDASPALIKTLQNPEVRWHAEGALAKIGKGAVPVLIQALQDPEVRQYATRVLAKIGEDAIDAVPALIQTLQDPEEIVRVSAAEALGSIGKDAVDAIPALVQ
;
A
#
# COMPACT_ATOMS: atom_id res chain seq x y z
N MET A 1 16.85 -42.26 32.60
CA MET A 1 17.70 -41.15 33.04
C MET A 1 18.23 -40.48 31.78
N THR A 2 17.88 -39.31 31.36
CA THR A 2 17.37 -38.06 31.98
C THR A 2 16.60 -37.25 30.92
N GLU A 3 15.28 -37.06 31.17
CA GLU A 3 14.53 -35.96 30.60
C GLU A 3 14.91 -34.71 31.40
N THR A 4 15.39 -33.68 30.78
CA THR A 4 15.21 -32.27 31.19
C THR A 4 15.92 -31.36 30.20
N SER A 5 15.21 -30.61 29.43
CA SER A 5 15.47 -29.22 29.06
C SER A 5 14.70 -28.76 27.83
N SER A 6 13.38 -28.71 27.91
CA SER A 6 12.57 -28.05 26.86
C SER A 6 11.58 -27.02 27.40
N LYS A 7 11.67 -26.65 28.69
CA LYS A 7 10.73 -25.73 29.33
C LYS A 7 11.28 -24.32 29.60
N GLY A 8 12.53 -24.05 29.23
CA GLY A 8 13.20 -22.76 29.51
C GLY A 8 13.07 -21.69 28.45
N VAL A 9 12.88 -22.05 27.19
CA VAL A 9 12.96 -21.08 26.07
C VAL A 9 11.61 -20.38 25.79
N LEU A 10 10.49 -20.99 26.17
CA LEU A 10 9.15 -20.44 25.93
C LEU A 10 8.72 -19.36 26.93
N LYS A 11 9.43 -19.16 28.04
CA LYS A 11 9.10 -18.14 29.07
C LYS A 11 9.82 -16.81 28.87
N LEU A 12 10.89 -16.74 28.08
CA LEU A 12 11.67 -15.52 27.93
C LEU A 12 11.07 -14.55 26.89
N THR A 13 10.38 -15.09 25.86
CA THR A 13 9.75 -14.25 24.82
C THR A 13 8.45 -13.59 25.30
N THR A 14 7.71 -14.22 26.22
CA THR A 14 6.45 -13.66 26.75
C THR A 14 6.69 -12.55 27.78
N VAL A 15 7.83 -12.53 28.46
CA VAL A 15 8.17 -11.50 29.45
C VAL A 15 8.66 -10.23 28.78
N MET A 16 9.28 -10.30 27.57
CA MET A 16 9.78 -9.11 26.88
C MET A 16 8.65 -8.26 26.27
N PHE A 17 7.50 -8.86 25.92
CA PHE A 17 6.32 -8.12 25.43
C PHE A 17 5.52 -7.44 26.55
N LEU A 18 5.64 -7.89 27.82
CA LEU A 18 4.96 -7.27 28.95
C LEU A 18 5.72 -6.06 29.55
N PHE A 19 7.02 -5.94 29.31
CA PHE A 19 7.80 -4.80 29.82
C PHE A 19 7.68 -3.53 28.97
N VAL A 20 7.34 -3.64 27.66
CA VAL A 20 7.10 -2.47 26.81
C VAL A 20 5.74 -1.81 27.12
N GLY A 21 4.77 -2.59 27.65
CA GLY A 21 3.43 -2.09 28.02
C GLY A 21 3.36 -1.35 29.38
N LEU A 22 4.34 -1.52 30.28
CA LEU A 22 4.25 -0.99 31.66
C LEU A 22 5.02 0.33 31.88
N VAL A 23 5.90 0.73 30.98
CA VAL A 23 6.61 2.02 31.08
C VAL A 23 5.78 3.20 30.57
N GLY A 24 4.69 2.93 29.81
CA GLY A 24 3.80 3.95 29.26
C GLY A 24 2.76 4.55 30.23
N ILE A 25 2.64 4.04 31.46
CA ILE A 25 1.53 4.41 32.38
C ILE A 25 1.89 5.57 33.31
N TRP A 26 3.13 6.04 33.33
CA TRP A 26 3.58 7.01 34.36
C TRP A 26 4.10 8.36 33.86
N ILE A 27 3.81 8.76 32.63
CA ILE A 27 4.09 10.15 32.20
C ILE A 27 2.75 10.79 31.86
N GLY A 28 2.31 11.65 32.80
CA GLY A 28 1.01 12.29 32.76
C GLY A 28 0.65 12.95 31.43
N GLY A 29 -0.55 12.62 30.92
CA GLY A 29 -1.34 13.46 30.03
C GLY A 29 -0.87 13.67 28.59
N CYS A 30 0.35 13.36 28.21
CA CYS A 30 0.84 13.55 26.85
C CYS A 30 0.67 12.26 26.05
N GLN A 31 -0.29 12.23 25.11
CA GLN A 31 -0.41 11.13 24.14
C GLN A 31 0.88 11.04 23.30
N THR A 32 1.41 9.82 23.13
CA THR A 32 2.52 9.61 22.21
C THR A 32 2.08 9.93 20.77
N PRO A 33 3.02 10.22 19.87
CA PRO A 33 2.71 10.43 18.44
C PRO A 33 1.90 9.26 17.86
N GLU A 34 2.26 8.02 18.21
CA GLU A 34 1.58 6.80 17.75
C GLU A 34 0.12 6.74 18.25
N GLN A 35 -0.11 7.01 19.54
CA GLN A 35 -1.47 7.06 20.11
C GLN A 35 -2.34 8.12 19.45
N LYS A 36 -1.74 9.26 19.07
CA LYS A 36 -2.48 10.29 18.30
C LYS A 36 -2.87 9.80 16.92
N VAL A 37 -1.97 9.10 16.24
CA VAL A 37 -2.23 8.52 14.90
C VAL A 37 -3.34 7.47 14.98
N GLU A 38 -3.28 6.53 15.93
CA GLU A 38 -4.32 5.51 16.14
C GLU A 38 -5.70 6.12 16.41
N LYS A 39 -5.74 7.15 17.27
CA LYS A 39 -6.98 7.90 17.54
C LYS A 39 -7.51 8.64 16.31
N LEU A 40 -6.66 9.11 15.41
CA LEU A 40 -7.07 9.70 14.15
C LEU A 40 -7.60 8.63 13.20
N ILE A 41 -6.97 7.46 13.14
CA ILE A 41 -7.44 6.33 12.32
C ILE A 41 -8.84 5.88 12.76
N SER A 42 -9.10 5.74 14.06
CA SER A 42 -10.43 5.37 14.55
C SER A 42 -11.52 6.40 14.16
N LYS A 43 -11.15 7.67 13.97
CA LYS A 43 -12.06 8.72 13.51
C LYS A 43 -12.37 8.67 12.01
N LEU A 44 -11.62 7.91 11.21
CA LEU A 44 -11.88 7.78 9.76
C LEU A 44 -13.23 7.12 9.44
N GLN A 45 -13.86 6.43 10.38
CA GLN A 45 -15.21 5.87 10.25
C GLN A 45 -16.28 6.63 11.06
N HIS A 46 -15.97 7.80 11.60
CA HIS A 46 -16.92 8.57 12.41
C HIS A 46 -18.17 8.93 11.60
N LYS A 47 -19.35 8.92 12.24
CA LYS A 47 -20.64 9.23 11.59
C LYS A 47 -20.64 10.61 10.91
N ASN A 48 -20.04 11.61 11.56
CA ASN A 48 -19.95 12.97 11.02
C ASN A 48 -18.85 13.06 9.94
N PRO A 49 -19.18 13.43 8.69
CA PRO A 49 -18.20 13.55 7.59
C PRO A 49 -17.10 14.57 7.86
N LYS A 50 -17.40 15.67 8.56
CA LYS A 50 -16.40 16.68 8.92
C LYS A 50 -15.32 16.10 9.84
N VAL A 51 -15.70 15.20 10.78
CA VAL A 51 -14.75 14.54 11.66
C VAL A 51 -13.85 13.59 10.86
N ARG A 52 -14.41 12.82 9.92
CA ARG A 52 -13.63 11.95 9.02
C ARG A 52 -12.62 12.76 8.21
N GLN A 53 -13.08 13.86 7.60
CA GLN A 53 -12.23 14.73 6.79
C GLN A 53 -11.10 15.36 7.63
N THR A 54 -11.43 15.88 8.81
CA THR A 54 -10.42 16.46 9.73
C THR A 54 -9.38 15.42 10.13
N ALA A 55 -9.80 14.19 10.42
CA ALA A 55 -8.88 13.10 10.75
C ALA A 55 -7.97 12.74 9.57
N ALA A 56 -8.52 12.62 8.36
CA ALA A 56 -7.74 12.34 7.15
C ALA A 56 -6.70 13.44 6.87
N VAL A 57 -7.10 14.71 6.96
CA VAL A 57 -6.18 15.86 6.79
C VAL A 57 -5.08 15.86 7.85
N ALA A 58 -5.43 15.56 9.11
CA ALA A 58 -4.43 15.47 10.18
C ALA A 58 -3.42 14.35 9.93
N LEU A 59 -3.87 13.16 9.52
CA LEU A 59 -3.00 12.04 9.15
C LEU A 59 -2.10 12.37 7.96
N THR A 60 -2.65 13.02 6.93
CA THR A 60 -1.87 13.47 5.77
C THR A 60 -0.78 14.46 6.18
N LYS A 61 -1.08 15.38 7.11
CA LYS A 61 -0.08 16.32 7.66
C LYS A 61 0.99 15.64 8.50
N THR A 62 0.65 14.56 9.20
CA THR A 62 1.63 13.72 9.90
C THR A 62 2.61 13.07 8.92
N GLY A 63 2.19 12.85 7.68
CA GLY A 63 3.04 12.35 6.59
C GLY A 63 3.56 10.95 6.86
N LYS A 64 4.85 10.73 6.58
CA LYS A 64 5.49 9.41 6.67
C LYS A 64 5.39 8.76 8.05
N ASP A 65 5.30 9.53 9.12
CA ASP A 65 5.20 8.98 10.48
C ASP A 65 3.84 8.29 10.73
N ALA A 66 2.81 8.60 9.95
CA ALA A 66 1.53 7.89 9.98
C ALA A 66 1.51 6.61 9.14
N VAL A 67 2.48 6.41 8.23
CA VAL A 67 2.47 5.31 7.25
C VAL A 67 2.42 3.93 7.91
N PRO A 68 3.21 3.59 8.95
CA PRO A 68 3.15 2.27 9.57
C PRO A 68 1.76 1.91 10.11
N ALA A 69 1.11 2.85 10.79
CA ALA A 69 -0.23 2.63 11.33
C ALA A 69 -1.31 2.58 10.24
N LEU A 70 -1.15 3.35 9.15
CA LEU A 70 -2.03 3.30 7.98
C LEU A 70 -1.90 1.97 7.22
N ILE A 71 -0.69 1.38 7.16
CA ILE A 71 -0.48 0.04 6.59
C ILE A 71 -1.28 -1.00 7.39
N GLN A 72 -1.27 -0.94 8.71
CA GLN A 72 -2.09 -1.81 9.55
C GLN A 72 -3.59 -1.59 9.29
N ALA A 73 -4.01 -0.32 9.15
CA ALA A 73 -5.40 0.04 8.87
C ALA A 73 -5.91 -0.43 7.50
N LEU A 74 -5.04 -0.75 6.54
CA LEU A 74 -5.44 -1.40 5.27
C LEU A 74 -6.02 -2.81 5.49
N GLN A 75 -5.75 -3.44 6.63
CA GLN A 75 -6.23 -4.78 7.00
C GLN A 75 -7.35 -4.72 8.05
N ASP A 76 -7.86 -3.54 8.40
CA ASP A 76 -8.95 -3.37 9.38
C ASP A 76 -10.22 -4.10 8.94
N GLY A 77 -10.99 -4.58 9.91
CA GLY A 77 -12.29 -5.23 9.66
C GLY A 77 -13.31 -4.31 8.97
N SER A 78 -13.23 -3.01 9.20
CA SER A 78 -14.11 -2.01 8.59
C SER A 78 -13.66 -1.62 7.19
N ARG A 79 -14.52 -1.85 6.18
CA ARG A 79 -14.29 -1.33 4.82
C ARG A 79 -14.00 0.18 4.80
N GLY A 80 -14.72 0.95 5.64
CA GLY A 80 -14.56 2.40 5.71
C GLY A 80 -13.15 2.81 6.16
N ILE A 81 -12.57 2.10 7.14
CA ILE A 81 -11.19 2.34 7.59
C ILE A 81 -10.21 1.94 6.49
N ARG A 82 -10.34 0.74 5.89
CA ARG A 82 -9.47 0.29 4.79
C ARG A 82 -9.43 1.29 3.64
N ALA A 83 -10.60 1.73 3.18
CA ALA A 83 -10.74 2.69 2.09
C ALA A 83 -10.12 4.05 2.43
N SER A 84 -10.38 4.55 3.65
CA SER A 84 -9.84 5.83 4.10
C SER A 84 -8.34 5.78 4.31
N ALA A 85 -7.81 4.67 4.83
CA ALA A 85 -6.36 4.47 4.98
C ALA A 85 -5.65 4.50 3.63
N ALA A 86 -6.17 3.77 2.62
CA ALA A 86 -5.64 3.84 1.26
C ALA A 86 -5.71 5.27 0.69
N GLY A 87 -6.83 5.98 0.91
CA GLY A 87 -6.99 7.37 0.48
C GLY A 87 -5.97 8.31 1.11
N VAL A 88 -5.72 8.18 2.42
CA VAL A 88 -4.72 9.00 3.14
C VAL A 88 -3.30 8.68 2.67
N LEU A 89 -2.96 7.39 2.49
CA LEU A 89 -1.66 6.99 1.93
C LEU A 89 -1.43 7.63 0.55
N GLY A 90 -2.46 7.63 -0.31
CA GLY A 90 -2.40 8.32 -1.59
C GLY A 90 -2.28 9.86 -1.46
N GLN A 91 -2.83 10.48 -0.41
CA GLN A 91 -2.65 11.91 -0.16
C GLN A 91 -1.26 12.25 0.38
N ILE A 92 -0.63 11.34 1.13
CA ILE A 92 0.77 11.46 1.54
C ILE A 92 1.69 11.36 0.31
N GLY A 93 1.27 10.60 -0.72
CA GLY A 93 2.00 10.49 -1.99
C GLY A 93 3.35 9.81 -1.83
N ALA A 94 4.42 10.37 -2.39
CA ALA A 94 5.77 9.80 -2.37
C ALA A 94 6.29 9.50 -0.96
N GLY A 95 5.81 10.20 0.07
CA GLY A 95 6.16 9.91 1.46
C GLY A 95 5.59 8.58 2.00
N ALA A 96 4.67 7.95 1.25
CA ALA A 96 4.05 6.68 1.60
C ALA A 96 4.57 5.49 0.78
N VAL A 97 5.75 5.60 0.15
CA VAL A 97 6.33 4.55 -0.69
C VAL A 97 6.41 3.19 0.03
N ASP A 98 6.69 3.19 1.31
CA ASP A 98 6.78 1.97 2.15
C ASP A 98 5.43 1.22 2.27
N ALA A 99 4.31 1.88 1.96
CA ALA A 99 3.00 1.26 1.92
C ALA A 99 2.70 0.53 0.60
N SER A 100 3.54 0.68 -0.43
CA SER A 100 3.27 0.11 -1.76
C SER A 100 3.06 -1.40 -1.75
N PRO A 101 3.85 -2.24 -1.03
CA PRO A 101 3.59 -3.68 -0.97
C PRO A 101 2.23 -4.02 -0.33
N ALA A 102 1.84 -3.31 0.72
CA ALA A 102 0.55 -3.52 1.38
C ALA A 102 -0.63 -3.07 0.51
N LEU A 103 -0.46 -1.98 -0.24
CA LEU A 103 -1.45 -1.51 -1.20
C LEU A 103 -1.62 -2.50 -2.37
N ILE A 104 -0.53 -3.11 -2.89
CA ILE A 104 -0.62 -4.18 -3.90
C ILE A 104 -1.42 -5.36 -3.38
N LYS A 105 -1.16 -5.82 -2.16
CA LYS A 105 -1.98 -6.88 -1.54
C LYS A 105 -3.46 -6.47 -1.43
N THR A 106 -3.73 -5.19 -1.20
CA THR A 106 -5.10 -4.65 -1.12
C THR A 106 -5.82 -4.67 -2.48
N LEU A 107 -5.10 -4.75 -3.62
CA LEU A 107 -5.69 -4.87 -4.95
C LEU A 107 -6.53 -6.16 -5.12
N GLN A 108 -6.26 -7.20 -4.36
CA GLN A 108 -7.05 -8.44 -4.35
C GLN A 108 -8.45 -8.23 -3.72
N ASN A 109 -8.62 -7.20 -2.89
CA ASN A 109 -9.89 -6.95 -2.23
C ASN A 109 -10.81 -6.06 -3.10
N PRO A 110 -11.90 -6.61 -3.70
CA PRO A 110 -12.76 -5.87 -4.62
C PRO A 110 -13.46 -4.66 -3.99
N GLU A 111 -13.67 -4.65 -2.67
CA GLU A 111 -14.37 -3.58 -1.98
C GLU A 111 -13.56 -2.28 -1.91
N VAL A 112 -12.23 -2.38 -1.89
CA VAL A 112 -11.34 -1.24 -1.68
C VAL A 112 -10.23 -1.12 -2.74
N ARG A 113 -10.21 -2.03 -3.71
CA ARG A 113 -9.24 -2.11 -4.80
C ARG A 113 -8.99 -0.76 -5.48
N TRP A 114 -10.03 -0.08 -5.88
CA TRP A 114 -9.89 1.19 -6.59
C TRP A 114 -9.26 2.32 -5.74
N HIS A 115 -9.41 2.24 -4.40
CA HIS A 115 -8.71 3.15 -3.50
C HIS A 115 -7.20 2.83 -3.47
N ALA A 116 -6.85 1.54 -3.46
CA ALA A 116 -5.46 1.10 -3.52
C ALA A 116 -4.80 1.47 -4.86
N GLU A 117 -5.49 1.29 -5.99
CA GLU A 117 -5.02 1.75 -7.30
C GLU A 117 -4.75 3.26 -7.31
N GLY A 118 -5.71 4.05 -6.79
CA GLY A 118 -5.56 5.50 -6.70
C GLY A 118 -4.43 5.93 -5.77
N ALA A 119 -4.19 5.20 -4.68
CA ALA A 119 -3.09 5.46 -3.76
C ALA A 119 -1.73 5.17 -4.41
N LEU A 120 -1.58 4.00 -5.03
CA LEU A 120 -0.35 3.62 -5.74
C LEU A 120 -0.01 4.60 -6.87
N ALA A 121 -1.03 5.02 -7.64
CA ALA A 121 -0.83 6.01 -8.70
C ALA A 121 -0.34 7.37 -8.16
N LYS A 122 -0.81 7.80 -6.98
CA LYS A 122 -0.37 9.04 -6.34
C LYS A 122 0.99 8.93 -5.65
N ILE A 123 1.38 7.74 -5.18
CA ILE A 123 2.74 7.45 -4.73
C ILE A 123 3.70 7.61 -5.93
N GLY A 124 3.25 7.27 -7.13
CA GLY A 124 3.94 7.52 -8.38
C GLY A 124 5.19 6.66 -8.55
N LYS A 125 6.27 7.27 -9.04
CA LYS A 125 7.53 6.58 -9.38
C LYS A 125 8.04 5.65 -8.28
N GLY A 126 7.86 6.00 -7.02
CA GLY A 126 8.30 5.15 -5.89
C GLY A 126 7.61 3.79 -5.82
N ALA A 127 6.40 3.65 -6.39
CA ALA A 127 5.67 2.38 -6.43
C ALA A 127 6.06 1.49 -7.64
N VAL A 128 6.74 2.03 -8.66
CA VAL A 128 7.05 1.32 -9.92
C VAL A 128 7.80 0.00 -9.68
N PRO A 129 8.86 -0.08 -8.85
CA PRO A 129 9.58 -1.33 -8.65
C PRO A 129 8.70 -2.49 -8.14
N VAL A 130 7.82 -2.21 -7.17
CA VAL A 130 6.92 -3.25 -6.63
C VAL A 130 5.76 -3.55 -7.57
N LEU A 131 5.33 -2.60 -8.41
CA LEU A 131 4.35 -2.83 -9.47
C LEU A 131 4.92 -3.74 -10.56
N ILE A 132 6.19 -3.58 -10.95
CA ILE A 132 6.88 -4.48 -11.88
C ILE A 132 6.89 -5.91 -11.32
N GLN A 133 7.18 -6.11 -10.05
CA GLN A 133 7.10 -7.43 -9.42
C GLN A 133 5.66 -7.98 -9.44
N ALA A 134 4.66 -7.14 -9.20
CA ALA A 134 3.25 -7.52 -9.20
C ALA A 134 2.72 -7.94 -10.60
N LEU A 135 3.39 -7.57 -11.69
CA LEU A 135 3.04 -8.07 -13.04
C LEU A 135 3.23 -9.59 -13.17
N GLN A 136 4.05 -10.21 -12.31
CA GLN A 136 4.27 -11.66 -12.30
C GLN A 136 3.18 -12.43 -11.51
N ASP A 137 2.33 -11.73 -10.76
CA ASP A 137 1.28 -12.34 -9.95
C ASP A 137 -0.05 -12.33 -10.71
N PRO A 138 -0.60 -13.52 -11.08
CA PRO A 138 -1.87 -13.61 -11.82
C PRO A 138 -3.05 -12.93 -11.14
N GLU A 139 -3.05 -12.83 -9.82
CA GLU A 139 -4.19 -12.27 -9.07
C GLU A 139 -4.22 -10.72 -9.11
N VAL A 140 -3.08 -10.09 -9.32
CA VAL A 140 -2.96 -8.62 -9.25
C VAL A 140 -2.38 -7.97 -10.51
N ARG A 141 -1.77 -8.74 -11.44
CA ARG A 141 -1.09 -8.19 -12.61
C ARG A 141 -1.96 -7.24 -13.44
N GLN A 142 -3.24 -7.56 -13.64
CA GLN A 142 -4.17 -6.69 -14.34
C GLN A 142 -4.27 -5.32 -13.67
N TYR A 143 -4.37 -5.30 -12.34
CA TYR A 143 -4.49 -4.05 -11.57
C TYR A 143 -3.18 -3.30 -11.52
N ALA A 144 -2.04 -4.02 -11.38
CA ALA A 144 -0.71 -3.43 -11.42
C ALA A 144 -0.46 -2.73 -12.77
N THR A 145 -0.83 -3.38 -13.88
CA THR A 145 -0.73 -2.79 -15.22
C THR A 145 -1.54 -1.50 -15.34
N ARG A 146 -2.80 -1.49 -14.84
CA ARG A 146 -3.62 -0.27 -14.81
C ARG A 146 -3.04 0.84 -13.95
N VAL A 147 -2.40 0.50 -12.84
CA VAL A 147 -1.72 1.50 -11.99
C VAL A 147 -0.53 2.10 -12.72
N LEU A 148 0.28 1.29 -13.43
CA LEU A 148 1.38 1.77 -14.26
C LEU A 148 0.89 2.73 -15.35
N ALA A 149 -0.24 2.44 -15.99
CA ALA A 149 -0.90 3.34 -16.94
C ALA A 149 -1.29 4.68 -16.30
N LYS A 150 -1.79 4.67 -15.05
CA LYS A 150 -2.15 5.88 -14.31
C LYS A 150 -0.94 6.70 -13.85
N ILE A 151 0.20 6.06 -13.60
CA ILE A 151 1.47 6.73 -13.27
C ILE A 151 2.01 7.44 -14.52
N GLY A 152 1.84 6.85 -15.71
CA GLY A 152 2.24 7.45 -16.97
C GLY A 152 3.76 7.57 -17.13
N GLU A 153 4.26 8.71 -17.57
CA GLU A 153 5.68 8.94 -17.90
C GLU A 153 6.65 8.53 -16.78
N ASP A 154 6.26 8.69 -15.52
CA ASP A 154 7.08 8.29 -14.36
C ASP A 154 7.26 6.77 -14.23
N ALA A 155 6.52 5.95 -15.01
CA ALA A 155 6.62 4.49 -15.02
C ALA A 155 7.57 3.94 -16.11
N ILE A 156 8.46 4.75 -16.66
CA ILE A 156 9.39 4.35 -17.73
C ILE A 156 10.19 3.08 -17.40
N ASP A 157 10.58 2.89 -16.15
CA ASP A 157 11.33 1.71 -15.70
C ASP A 157 10.53 0.40 -15.87
N ALA A 158 9.19 0.49 -16.05
CA ALA A 158 8.33 -0.66 -16.27
C ALA A 158 8.21 -1.08 -17.76
N VAL A 159 8.73 -0.29 -18.70
CA VAL A 159 8.61 -0.56 -20.15
C VAL A 159 9.03 -1.99 -20.53
N PRO A 160 10.21 -2.52 -20.11
CA PRO A 160 10.59 -3.87 -20.47
C PRO A 160 9.61 -4.95 -19.95
N ALA A 161 9.08 -4.76 -18.73
CA ALA A 161 8.11 -5.70 -18.16
C ALA A 161 6.73 -5.59 -18.84
N LEU A 162 6.31 -4.38 -19.21
CA LEU A 162 5.07 -4.15 -19.95
C LEU A 162 5.12 -4.75 -21.37
N ILE A 163 6.27 -4.70 -22.05
CA ILE A 163 6.48 -5.37 -23.35
C ILE A 163 6.26 -6.89 -23.21
N GLN A 164 6.80 -7.51 -22.16
CA GLN A 164 6.53 -8.93 -21.87
C GLN A 164 5.04 -9.18 -21.59
N THR A 165 4.38 -8.26 -20.90
CA THR A 165 2.96 -8.35 -20.55
C THR A 165 2.04 -8.26 -21.78
N LEU A 166 2.49 -7.74 -22.92
CA LEU A 166 1.74 -7.79 -24.19
C LEU A 166 1.51 -9.22 -24.70
N GLN A 167 2.25 -10.20 -24.20
CA GLN A 167 2.08 -11.62 -24.53
C GLN A 167 1.28 -12.39 -23.45
N ASP A 168 0.62 -11.69 -22.53
CA ASP A 168 -0.19 -12.32 -21.49
C ASP A 168 -1.35 -13.15 -22.09
N PRO A 169 -1.67 -14.33 -21.52
CA PRO A 169 -2.80 -15.13 -21.99
C PRO A 169 -4.15 -14.39 -21.89
N GLU A 170 -4.31 -13.50 -20.93
CA GLU A 170 -5.54 -12.74 -20.73
C GLU A 170 -5.56 -11.47 -21.59
N GLU A 171 -6.57 -11.33 -22.45
CA GLU A 171 -6.74 -10.16 -23.33
C GLU A 171 -6.76 -8.84 -22.57
N ILE A 172 -7.48 -8.80 -21.45
CA ILE A 172 -7.61 -7.59 -20.63
C ILE A 172 -6.25 -7.10 -20.09
N VAL A 173 -5.32 -8.03 -19.82
CA VAL A 173 -3.96 -7.71 -19.36
C VAL A 173 -3.15 -7.15 -20.52
N ARG A 174 -3.22 -7.76 -21.71
CA ARG A 174 -2.55 -7.26 -22.92
C ARG A 174 -3.01 -5.85 -23.30
N VAL A 175 -4.33 -5.60 -23.28
CA VAL A 175 -4.91 -4.28 -23.55
C VAL A 175 -4.39 -3.26 -22.53
N SER A 176 -4.43 -3.60 -21.23
CA SER A 176 -3.92 -2.71 -20.18
C SER A 176 -2.42 -2.42 -20.32
N ALA A 177 -1.63 -3.40 -20.80
CA ALA A 177 -0.20 -3.21 -21.05
C ALA A 177 0.04 -2.23 -22.22
N ALA A 178 -0.73 -2.36 -23.30
CA ALA A 178 -0.66 -1.43 -24.42
C ALA A 178 -1.07 0.01 -24.00
N GLU A 179 -2.12 0.13 -23.18
CA GLU A 179 -2.53 1.43 -22.60
C GLU A 179 -1.43 2.03 -21.71
N ALA A 180 -0.77 1.21 -20.89
CA ALA A 180 0.31 1.66 -20.03
C ALA A 180 1.51 2.16 -20.84
N LEU A 181 1.91 1.42 -21.87
CA LEU A 181 2.97 1.84 -22.80
C LEU A 181 2.60 3.13 -23.53
N GLY A 182 1.34 3.26 -23.97
CA GLY A 182 0.83 4.48 -24.56
C GLY A 182 0.84 5.68 -23.60
N SER A 183 0.55 5.46 -22.31
CA SER A 183 0.57 6.50 -21.26
C SER A 183 1.98 6.94 -20.87
N ILE A 184 2.98 6.04 -20.96
CA ILE A 184 4.41 6.37 -20.80
C ILE A 184 4.86 7.24 -22.00
N GLY A 185 4.28 7.03 -23.18
CA GLY A 185 4.47 7.90 -24.35
C GLY A 185 5.78 7.64 -25.08
N LYS A 186 6.43 8.72 -25.55
CA LYS A 186 7.61 8.65 -26.43
C LYS A 186 8.78 7.84 -25.86
N ASP A 187 8.88 7.74 -24.55
CA ASP A 187 9.97 7.02 -23.88
C ASP A 187 9.74 5.48 -23.89
N ALA A 188 8.54 5.03 -24.36
CA ALA A 188 8.23 3.62 -24.60
C ALA A 188 8.46 3.20 -26.08
N VAL A 189 9.28 3.94 -26.84
CA VAL A 189 9.55 3.65 -28.26
C VAL A 189 10.04 2.23 -28.52
N ASP A 190 10.76 1.63 -27.57
CA ASP A 190 11.24 0.25 -27.63
C ASP A 190 10.11 -0.80 -27.65
N ALA A 191 8.88 -0.41 -27.29
CA ALA A 191 7.71 -1.28 -27.35
C ALA A 191 7.09 -1.38 -28.76
N ILE A 192 7.42 -0.47 -29.69
CA ILE A 192 6.80 -0.41 -31.02
C ILE A 192 6.87 -1.76 -31.76
N PRO A 193 8.02 -2.50 -31.83
CA PRO A 193 8.07 -3.79 -32.50
C PRO A 193 7.12 -4.84 -31.92
N ALA A 194 6.85 -4.79 -30.61
CA ALA A 194 5.95 -5.72 -29.94
C ALA A 194 4.46 -5.36 -30.09
N LEU A 195 4.15 -4.09 -30.37
CA LEU A 195 2.78 -3.61 -30.56
C LEU A 195 2.24 -3.86 -31.97
N VAL A 196 3.12 -4.15 -32.96
CA VAL A 196 2.74 -4.38 -34.38
C VAL A 196 2.69 -5.86 -34.76
N GLN A 197 2.94 -6.78 -33.83
CA GLN A 197 2.84 -8.24 -34.01
C GLN A 197 1.44 -8.74 -33.66
#